data_a354c5bd1434f7b74a8f5cb69c9dd0be
#
_entry.id   a354c5bd1434f7b74a8f5cb69c9dd0be
#
_cell.length_a   1.000
_cell.length_b   1.000
_cell.length_c   1.000
_cell.angle_alpha   90.00
_cell.angle_beta   90.00
_cell.angle_gamma   90.00
#
_symmetry.space_group_name_H-M   'P 1'
#
loop_
_entity.id
_entity.type
_entity.pdbx_description
1 polymer ?
#
loop_
_entity_poly.entity_id
_entity_poly.type
_entity_poly.pdbx_seq_one_letter_code
_entity_poly.pdbx_strand_id
1 'polypeptide(L)'
;MSLSLGKHPWQEVAQRLQAVCVAFDPDLAGHHERVSAAAAALAQRLGLPKARVECIRIAGGLHDVGKIGVTREVLHHRGKLNAKELTTIRAHPAIGHGILVGSEVAEIRKAAEVALCHHEHWDGTGYPRGLKEREIPLEARIVAIADVFDAMRSRRAYKEAWTDERVITEMKKGRAIHFDPDVFDVCFAAIMIR
;
A
#
# COMPACT_ATOMS: atom_id res chain seq x y z
N MET A 1 19.44 -15.75 29.21
CA MET A 1 18.44 -14.69 29.36
C MET A 1 18.16 -14.13 27.97
N SER A 2 17.10 -14.58 27.34
CA SER A 2 16.66 -14.04 26.03
C SER A 2 16.03 -12.68 26.28
N LEU A 3 16.71 -11.61 25.84
CA LEU A 3 16.12 -10.28 25.77
C LEU A 3 14.98 -10.35 24.76
N SER A 4 13.74 -10.39 25.25
CA SER A 4 12.57 -10.06 24.47
C SER A 4 12.83 -8.68 23.83
N LEU A 5 13.02 -8.63 22.52
CA LEU A 5 13.04 -7.39 21.75
C LEU A 5 11.65 -6.77 21.92
N GLY A 6 11.48 -5.92 22.92
CA GLY A 6 10.27 -5.17 23.16
C GLY A 6 9.89 -4.41 21.89
N LYS A 7 8.60 -4.41 21.54
CA LYS A 7 8.10 -3.59 20.45
C LYS A 7 8.52 -2.14 20.69
N HIS A 8 9.12 -1.51 19.69
CA HIS A 8 9.45 -0.09 19.79
C HIS A 8 8.16 0.72 19.99
N PRO A 9 8.14 1.76 20.85
CA PRO A 9 6.93 2.56 21.12
C PRO A 9 6.23 3.08 19.87
N TRP A 10 6.99 3.41 18.82
CA TRP A 10 6.42 3.87 17.55
C TRP A 10 5.65 2.78 16.78
N GLN A 11 5.92 1.48 17.01
CA GLN A 11 5.12 0.39 16.41
C GLN A 11 3.71 0.37 16.99
N GLU A 12 3.57 0.66 18.28
CA GLU A 12 2.24 0.81 18.89
C GLU A 12 1.51 2.01 18.28
N VAL A 13 2.17 3.14 18.10
CA VAL A 13 1.56 4.32 17.46
C VAL A 13 1.09 3.98 16.05
N ALA A 14 1.90 3.30 15.24
CA ALA A 14 1.50 2.86 13.90
C ALA A 14 0.25 1.97 13.95
N GLN A 15 0.18 1.01 14.88
CA GLN A 15 -1.00 0.15 15.07
C GLN A 15 -2.24 0.95 15.49
N ARG A 16 -2.09 1.96 16.36
CA ARG A 16 -3.20 2.85 16.76
C ARG A 16 -3.71 3.68 15.58
N LEU A 17 -2.82 4.20 14.72
CA LEU A 17 -3.22 4.90 13.49
C LEU A 17 -4.01 3.98 12.55
N GLN A 18 -3.57 2.74 12.36
CA GLN A 18 -4.32 1.75 11.57
C GLN A 18 -5.71 1.48 12.17
N ALA A 19 -5.80 1.33 13.50
CA ALA A 19 -7.09 1.13 14.16
C ALA A 19 -8.03 2.32 13.98
N VAL A 20 -7.53 3.56 14.00
CA VAL A 20 -8.31 4.76 13.70
C VAL A 20 -8.81 4.73 12.24
N CYS A 21 -7.96 4.34 11.28
CA CYS A 21 -8.37 4.22 9.88
C CYS A 21 -9.48 3.18 9.69
N VAL A 22 -9.37 2.02 10.34
CA VAL A 22 -10.43 0.98 10.30
C VAL A 22 -11.73 1.45 10.96
N ALA A 23 -11.65 2.21 12.06
CA ALA A 23 -12.84 2.79 12.69
C ALA A 23 -13.52 3.83 11.79
N PHE A 24 -12.75 4.53 10.95
CA PHE A 24 -13.24 5.50 9.98
C PHE A 24 -13.80 4.83 8.72
N ASP A 25 -13.09 3.84 8.18
CA ASP A 25 -13.44 3.05 7.00
C ASP A 25 -13.34 1.54 7.31
N PRO A 26 -14.46 0.89 7.68
CA PRO A 26 -14.47 -0.55 8.00
C PRO A 26 -14.04 -1.47 6.84
N ASP A 27 -14.10 -1.01 5.59
CA ASP A 27 -13.63 -1.79 4.43
C ASP A 27 -12.10 -2.00 4.45
N LEU A 28 -11.38 -1.23 5.28
CA LEU A 28 -9.94 -1.40 5.54
C LEU A 28 -9.64 -2.50 6.57
N ALA A 29 -10.67 -3.10 7.20
CA ALA A 29 -10.46 -4.17 8.17
C ALA A 29 -9.71 -5.36 7.54
N GLY A 30 -8.59 -5.72 8.15
CA GLY A 30 -7.68 -6.77 7.65
C GLY A 30 -6.89 -6.41 6.38
N HIS A 31 -7.27 -5.37 5.64
CA HIS A 31 -6.54 -4.94 4.44
C HIS A 31 -5.11 -4.49 4.79
N HIS A 32 -4.97 -3.62 5.77
CA HIS A 32 -3.68 -3.09 6.21
C HIS A 32 -2.72 -4.20 6.65
N GLU A 33 -3.21 -5.21 7.38
CA GLU A 33 -2.40 -6.36 7.81
C GLU A 33 -1.97 -7.21 6.61
N ARG A 34 -2.88 -7.49 5.66
CA ARG A 34 -2.57 -8.31 4.49
C ARG A 34 -1.58 -7.62 3.57
N VAL A 35 -1.78 -6.32 3.28
CA VAL A 35 -0.83 -5.52 2.47
C VAL A 35 0.52 -5.43 3.16
N SER A 36 0.55 -5.15 4.47
CA SER A 36 1.75 -5.12 5.30
C SER A 36 2.54 -6.43 5.21
N ALA A 37 1.87 -7.57 5.38
CA ALA A 37 2.49 -8.89 5.31
C ALA A 37 2.98 -9.23 3.89
N ALA A 38 2.17 -8.96 2.87
CA ALA A 38 2.52 -9.20 1.47
C ALA A 38 3.72 -8.36 1.03
N ALA A 39 3.73 -7.06 1.34
CA ALA A 39 4.84 -6.16 1.01
C ALA A 39 6.15 -6.59 1.69
N ALA A 40 6.09 -7.00 2.97
CA ALA A 40 7.25 -7.54 3.69
C ALA A 40 7.77 -8.85 3.05
N ALA A 41 6.88 -9.76 2.67
CA ALA A 41 7.26 -11.01 2.01
C ALA A 41 7.93 -10.75 0.64
N LEU A 42 7.43 -9.78 -0.14
CA LEU A 42 8.05 -9.35 -1.39
C LEU A 42 9.43 -8.75 -1.15
N ALA A 43 9.57 -7.87 -0.16
CA ALA A 43 10.85 -7.27 0.21
C ALA A 43 11.90 -8.31 0.62
N GLN A 44 11.49 -9.36 1.35
CA GLN A 44 12.36 -10.48 1.70
C GLN A 44 12.83 -11.25 0.47
N ARG A 45 11.94 -11.51 -0.49
CA ARG A 45 12.28 -12.21 -1.74
C ARG A 45 13.20 -11.41 -2.64
N LEU A 46 13.10 -10.09 -2.59
CA LEU A 46 14.05 -9.16 -3.24
C LEU A 46 15.42 -9.12 -2.54
N GLY A 47 15.62 -9.89 -1.46
CA GLY A 47 16.87 -9.93 -0.71
C GLY A 47 17.17 -8.68 0.11
N LEU A 48 16.16 -7.87 0.42
CA LEU A 48 16.36 -6.64 1.19
C LEU A 48 16.76 -6.93 2.64
N PRO A 49 17.62 -6.09 3.26
CA PRO A 49 17.99 -6.22 4.66
C PRO A 49 16.78 -6.21 5.61
N LYS A 50 16.83 -6.94 6.72
CA LYS A 50 15.74 -7.07 7.70
C LYS A 50 15.16 -5.72 8.14
N ALA A 51 16.00 -4.71 8.39
CA ALA A 51 15.55 -3.38 8.77
C ALA A 51 14.69 -2.73 7.67
N ARG A 52 15.08 -2.89 6.39
CA ARG A 52 14.33 -2.35 5.26
C ARG A 52 13.01 -3.11 5.03
N VAL A 53 13.02 -4.43 5.23
CA VAL A 53 11.78 -5.25 5.22
C VAL A 53 10.80 -4.75 6.27
N GLU A 54 11.28 -4.46 7.48
CA GLU A 54 10.42 -3.94 8.55
C GLU A 54 9.86 -2.56 8.22
N CYS A 55 10.66 -1.65 7.66
CA CYS A 55 10.18 -0.36 7.15
C CYS A 55 9.06 -0.53 6.11
N ILE A 56 9.22 -1.46 5.16
CA ILE A 56 8.22 -1.73 4.12
C ILE A 56 6.95 -2.33 4.73
N ARG A 57 7.10 -3.22 5.71
CA ARG A 57 5.96 -3.79 6.44
C ARG A 57 5.10 -2.70 7.08
N ILE A 58 5.73 -1.74 7.75
CA ILE A 58 5.04 -0.62 8.41
C ILE A 58 4.41 0.29 7.37
N ALA A 59 5.16 0.63 6.32
CA ALA A 59 4.69 1.50 5.26
C ALA A 59 3.47 0.91 4.53
N GLY A 60 3.48 -0.40 4.27
CA GLY A 60 2.32 -1.12 3.72
C GLY A 60 1.09 -1.06 4.62
N GLY A 61 1.28 -1.03 5.95
CA GLY A 61 0.17 -0.87 6.90
C GLY A 61 -0.34 0.56 7.04
N LEU A 62 0.43 1.57 6.62
CA LEU A 62 0.10 2.99 6.76
C LEU A 62 -0.15 3.71 5.42
N HIS A 63 -0.04 2.99 4.27
CA HIS A 63 -0.13 3.62 2.95
C HIS A 63 -1.42 4.42 2.75
N ASP A 64 -2.51 3.94 3.30
CA ASP A 64 -3.87 4.47 3.18
C ASP A 64 -4.31 5.36 4.36
N VAL A 65 -3.40 5.72 5.29
CA VAL A 65 -3.75 6.53 6.47
C VAL A 65 -4.44 7.85 6.12
N GLY A 66 -4.16 8.41 4.96
CA GLY A 66 -4.77 9.66 4.49
C GLY A 66 -6.24 9.55 4.10
N LYS A 67 -6.82 8.36 4.00
CA LYS A 67 -8.27 8.17 3.76
C LYS A 67 -9.13 8.79 4.86
N ILE A 68 -8.58 9.00 6.06
CA ILE A 68 -9.25 9.72 7.15
C ILE A 68 -9.63 11.17 6.76
N GLY A 69 -8.93 11.76 5.80
CA GLY A 69 -9.23 13.10 5.27
C GLY A 69 -10.18 13.10 4.07
N VAL A 70 -10.68 11.94 3.64
CA VAL A 70 -11.67 11.80 2.55
C VAL A 70 -13.06 11.66 3.15
N THR A 71 -14.07 12.31 2.57
CA THR A 71 -15.44 12.20 3.11
C THR A 71 -15.99 10.79 2.93
N ARG A 72 -16.79 10.34 3.90
CA ARG A 72 -17.39 9.00 3.89
C ARG A 72 -18.29 8.77 2.68
N GLU A 73 -18.96 9.80 2.19
CA GLU A 73 -19.81 9.76 1.01
C GLU A 73 -19.02 9.34 -0.24
N VAL A 74 -17.77 9.83 -0.35
CA VAL A 74 -16.88 9.48 -1.46
C VAL A 74 -16.27 8.10 -1.26
N LEU A 75 -15.82 7.77 -0.03
CA LEU A 75 -15.21 6.46 0.27
C LEU A 75 -16.17 5.29 0.04
N HIS A 76 -17.45 5.46 0.44
CA HIS A 76 -18.46 4.42 0.34
C HIS A 76 -19.39 4.58 -0.86
N HIS A 77 -19.02 5.44 -1.82
CA HIS A 77 -19.82 5.62 -3.04
C HIS A 77 -19.95 4.30 -3.81
N ARG A 78 -21.21 3.90 -4.06
CA ARG A 78 -21.51 2.69 -4.84
C ARG A 78 -21.72 3.08 -6.29
N GLY A 79 -20.66 3.02 -7.09
CA GLY A 79 -20.77 3.33 -8.50
C GLY A 79 -19.53 4.05 -9.05
N LYS A 80 -19.66 4.63 -10.22
CA LYS A 80 -18.58 5.37 -10.87
C LYS A 80 -18.49 6.79 -10.27
N LEU A 81 -17.35 7.11 -9.67
CA LEU A 81 -17.09 8.44 -9.15
C LEU A 81 -17.08 9.48 -10.27
N ASN A 82 -17.66 10.66 -10.01
CA ASN A 82 -17.55 11.82 -10.87
C ASN A 82 -16.17 12.49 -10.73
N ALA A 83 -15.87 13.49 -11.56
CA ALA A 83 -14.56 14.15 -11.59
C ALA A 83 -14.18 14.81 -10.22
N LYS A 84 -15.15 15.40 -9.52
CA LYS A 84 -14.94 16.02 -8.20
C LYS A 84 -14.65 14.97 -7.14
N GLU A 85 -15.40 13.89 -7.12
CA GLU A 85 -15.20 12.77 -6.19
C GLU A 85 -13.85 12.07 -6.44
N LEU A 86 -13.47 11.88 -7.72
CA LEU A 86 -12.14 11.38 -8.08
C LEU A 86 -11.02 12.29 -7.57
N THR A 87 -11.18 13.60 -7.68
CA THR A 87 -10.20 14.55 -7.13
C THR A 87 -10.13 14.42 -5.61
N THR A 88 -11.27 14.27 -4.94
CA THR A 88 -11.34 14.12 -3.48
C THR A 88 -10.64 12.84 -3.02
N ILE A 89 -10.92 11.69 -3.62
CA ILE A 89 -10.29 10.43 -3.21
C ILE A 89 -8.79 10.41 -3.55
N ARG A 90 -8.39 11.01 -4.68
CA ARG A 90 -6.97 11.11 -5.08
C ARG A 90 -6.13 12.04 -4.20
N ALA A 91 -6.74 12.76 -3.27
CA ALA A 91 -6.02 13.57 -2.29
C ALA A 91 -5.43 12.75 -1.13
N HIS A 92 -5.94 11.51 -0.86
CA HIS A 92 -5.49 10.73 0.30
C HIS A 92 -3.97 10.45 0.34
N PRO A 93 -3.22 10.26 -0.77
CA PRO A 93 -1.77 10.10 -0.70
C PRO A 93 -1.07 11.33 -0.12
N ALA A 94 -1.46 12.52 -0.55
CA ALA A 94 -0.90 13.77 -0.04
C ALA A 94 -1.30 14.04 1.42
N ILE A 95 -2.54 13.72 1.80
CA ILE A 95 -3.01 13.80 3.18
C ILE A 95 -2.23 12.83 4.06
N GLY A 96 -2.07 11.57 3.63
CA GLY A 96 -1.30 10.56 4.37
C GLY A 96 0.16 10.95 4.56
N HIS A 97 0.79 11.49 3.52
CA HIS A 97 2.12 12.07 3.62
C HIS A 97 2.16 13.18 4.67
N GLY A 98 1.22 14.13 4.63
CA GLY A 98 1.15 15.23 5.59
C GLY A 98 0.99 14.78 7.05
N ILE A 99 0.27 13.68 7.29
CA ILE A 99 0.12 13.10 8.64
C ILE A 99 1.46 12.52 9.16
N LEU A 100 2.27 11.94 8.28
CA LEU A 100 3.43 11.13 8.69
C LEU A 100 4.77 11.84 8.54
N VAL A 101 4.90 12.85 7.67
CA VAL A 101 6.20 13.42 7.23
C VAL A 101 7.00 14.08 8.35
N GLY A 102 6.35 14.69 9.34
CA GLY A 102 7.00 15.39 10.46
C GLY A 102 7.55 14.49 11.55
N SER A 103 7.49 13.17 11.41
CA SER A 103 7.99 12.23 12.43
C SER A 103 9.52 12.24 12.53
N GLU A 104 10.04 12.19 13.74
CA GLU A 104 11.48 11.96 13.98
C GLU A 104 11.89 10.49 13.75
N VAL A 105 10.92 9.56 13.70
CA VAL A 105 11.14 8.14 13.45
C VAL A 105 11.34 7.90 11.95
N ALA A 106 12.50 7.36 11.57
CA ALA A 106 12.88 7.17 10.17
C ALA A 106 11.92 6.26 9.41
N GLU A 107 11.41 5.21 10.07
CA GLU A 107 10.45 4.26 9.51
C GLU A 107 9.10 4.93 9.19
N ILE A 108 8.67 5.87 10.03
CA ILE A 108 7.43 6.63 9.80
C ILE A 108 7.62 7.64 8.66
N ARG A 109 8.78 8.32 8.59
CA ARG A 109 9.09 9.19 7.43
C ARG A 109 9.11 8.39 6.13
N LYS A 110 9.65 7.16 6.16
CA LYS A 110 9.60 6.27 4.99
C LYS A 110 8.16 5.86 4.64
N ALA A 111 7.33 5.62 5.64
CA ALA A 111 5.90 5.37 5.42
C ALA A 111 5.20 6.59 4.82
N ALA A 112 5.61 7.82 5.15
CA ALA A 112 5.09 9.04 4.50
C ALA A 112 5.38 9.05 3.00
N GLU A 113 6.61 8.71 2.59
CA GLU A 113 6.98 8.61 1.16
C GLU A 113 6.14 7.55 0.44
N VAL A 114 5.92 6.39 1.07
CA VAL A 114 5.09 5.33 0.52
C VAL A 114 3.63 5.78 0.42
N ALA A 115 3.08 6.40 1.46
CA ALA A 115 1.72 6.94 1.43
C ALA A 115 1.53 7.94 0.27
N LEU A 116 2.55 8.76 -0.02
CA LEU A 116 2.50 9.70 -1.15
C LEU A 116 2.54 9.00 -2.51
N CYS A 117 3.34 7.93 -2.65
CA CYS A 117 3.75 7.41 -3.95
C CYS A 117 3.14 6.04 -4.32
N HIS A 118 2.32 5.40 -3.47
CA HIS A 118 1.81 4.05 -3.74
C HIS A 118 0.82 3.97 -4.92
N HIS A 119 0.31 5.09 -5.40
CA HIS A 119 -0.51 5.22 -6.61
C HIS A 119 0.25 5.78 -7.83
N GLU A 120 1.55 5.95 -7.71
CA GLU A 120 2.37 6.22 -8.90
C GLU A 120 2.47 4.97 -9.76
N HIS A 121 2.51 5.14 -11.08
CA HIS A 121 2.63 4.06 -12.04
C HIS A 121 4.02 4.09 -12.68
N TRP A 122 4.55 2.92 -12.99
CA TRP A 122 5.88 2.79 -13.59
C TRP A 122 6.06 3.63 -14.85
N ASP A 123 5.02 3.74 -15.67
CA ASP A 123 5.01 4.52 -16.91
C ASP A 123 4.79 6.04 -16.72
N GLY A 124 4.58 6.51 -15.49
CA GLY A 124 4.34 7.91 -15.15
C GLY A 124 2.88 8.36 -15.28
N THR A 125 1.93 7.45 -15.57
CA THR A 125 0.49 7.79 -15.65
C THR A 125 -0.22 7.81 -14.29
N GLY A 126 0.52 7.55 -13.21
CA GLY A 126 0.02 7.54 -11.84
C GLY A 126 -0.22 8.92 -11.24
N TYR A 127 -0.46 8.97 -9.94
CA TYR A 127 -0.67 10.20 -9.18
C TYR A 127 -0.08 10.09 -7.77
N PRO A 128 0.17 11.19 -7.05
CA PRO A 128 -0.20 12.59 -7.37
C PRO A 128 0.87 13.36 -8.17
N ARG A 129 2.09 12.83 -8.33
CA ARG A 129 3.23 13.55 -8.89
C ARG A 129 3.55 13.15 -10.33
N GLY A 130 3.04 12.01 -10.82
CA GLY A 130 3.38 11.45 -12.12
C GLY A 130 4.84 11.01 -12.20
N LEU A 131 5.40 10.49 -11.09
CA LEU A 131 6.75 9.94 -11.06
C LEU A 131 6.84 8.72 -11.98
N LYS A 132 8.00 8.55 -12.61
CA LYS A 132 8.22 7.49 -13.60
C LYS A 132 9.37 6.58 -13.19
N GLU A 133 9.20 5.30 -13.43
CA GLU A 133 10.26 4.31 -13.26
C GLU A 133 10.92 4.37 -11.86
N ARG A 134 12.24 4.56 -11.80
CA ARG A 134 13.02 4.57 -10.55
C ARG A 134 12.93 5.88 -9.77
N GLU A 135 12.26 6.90 -10.29
CA GLU A 135 11.88 8.08 -9.50
C GLU A 135 10.90 7.70 -8.38
N ILE A 136 10.09 6.63 -8.59
CA ILE A 136 9.20 6.09 -7.58
C ILE A 136 10.05 5.34 -6.54
N PRO A 137 9.96 5.65 -5.24
CA PRO A 137 10.67 4.91 -4.20
C PRO A 137 10.41 3.40 -4.28
N LEU A 138 11.45 2.57 -4.10
CA LEU A 138 11.33 1.11 -4.20
C LEU A 138 10.26 0.57 -3.25
N GLU A 139 10.17 1.12 -2.05
CA GLU A 139 9.19 0.73 -1.04
C GLU A 139 7.76 0.97 -1.54
N ALA A 140 7.51 2.09 -2.23
CA ALA A 140 6.20 2.39 -2.83
C ALA A 140 5.87 1.44 -3.98
N ARG A 141 6.87 1.10 -4.84
CA ARG A 141 6.69 0.12 -5.92
C ARG A 141 6.31 -1.27 -5.40
N ILE A 142 6.90 -1.68 -4.27
CA ILE A 142 6.59 -2.96 -3.60
C ILE A 142 5.18 -2.91 -3.01
N VAL A 143 4.83 -1.84 -2.30
CA VAL A 143 3.51 -1.68 -1.67
C VAL A 143 2.41 -1.59 -2.71
N ALA A 144 2.62 -0.90 -3.84
CA ALA A 144 1.65 -0.84 -4.94
C ALA A 144 1.25 -2.23 -5.48
N ILE A 145 2.22 -3.15 -5.64
CA ILE A 145 1.94 -4.53 -6.05
C ILE A 145 1.11 -5.26 -4.98
N ALA A 146 1.50 -5.13 -3.71
CA ALA A 146 0.81 -5.79 -2.60
C ALA A 146 -0.63 -5.28 -2.42
N ASP A 147 -0.84 -3.96 -2.56
CA ASP A 147 -2.15 -3.32 -2.46
C ASP A 147 -3.09 -3.78 -3.58
N VAL A 148 -2.65 -3.70 -4.83
CA VAL A 148 -3.46 -4.13 -5.99
C VAL A 148 -3.79 -5.63 -5.90
N PHE A 149 -2.82 -6.46 -5.49
CA PHE A 149 -3.05 -7.88 -5.28
C PHE A 149 -4.12 -8.15 -4.22
N ASP A 150 -4.03 -7.50 -3.06
CA ASP A 150 -5.03 -7.64 -1.99
C ASP A 150 -6.40 -7.10 -2.43
N ALA A 151 -6.43 -5.94 -3.09
CA ALA A 151 -7.67 -5.33 -3.58
C ALA A 151 -8.41 -6.22 -4.58
N MET A 152 -7.70 -6.99 -5.42
CA MET A 152 -8.31 -7.92 -6.37
C MET A 152 -8.86 -9.19 -5.68
N ARG A 153 -8.18 -9.69 -4.66
CA ARG A 153 -8.54 -10.92 -3.92
C ARG A 153 -9.56 -10.68 -2.82
N SER A 154 -9.72 -9.46 -2.37
CA SER A 154 -10.64 -9.12 -1.28
C SER A 154 -12.04 -8.88 -1.79
N ARG A 155 -13.03 -9.46 -1.09
CA ARG A 155 -14.42 -9.09 -1.26
C ARG A 155 -14.62 -7.68 -0.71
N ARG A 156 -15.33 -6.83 -1.46
CA ARG A 156 -15.75 -5.50 -1.01
C ARG A 156 -17.27 -5.38 -1.14
N ALA A 157 -17.88 -4.40 -0.50
CA ALA A 157 -19.32 -4.22 -0.51
C ALA A 157 -19.98 -4.23 -1.92
N TYR A 158 -19.19 -3.94 -2.95
CA TYR A 158 -19.62 -3.83 -4.36
C TYR A 158 -18.85 -4.74 -5.33
N LYS A 159 -17.99 -5.65 -4.81
CA LYS A 159 -17.13 -6.51 -5.65
C LYS A 159 -16.87 -7.85 -4.98
N GLU A 160 -17.19 -8.95 -5.67
CA GLU A 160 -16.75 -10.28 -5.28
C GLU A 160 -15.23 -10.44 -5.45
N ALA A 161 -14.63 -11.29 -4.62
CA ALA A 161 -13.22 -11.66 -4.75
C ALA A 161 -12.98 -12.34 -6.11
N TRP A 162 -11.88 -12.02 -6.77
CA TRP A 162 -11.49 -12.70 -7.99
C TRP A 162 -10.75 -14.00 -7.68
N THR A 163 -10.82 -14.98 -8.60
CA THR A 163 -10.01 -16.20 -8.51
C THR A 163 -8.53 -15.86 -8.71
N ASP A 164 -7.66 -16.70 -8.20
CA ASP A 164 -6.21 -16.48 -8.30
C ASP A 164 -5.75 -16.40 -9.76
N GLU A 165 -6.29 -17.23 -10.66
CA GLU A 165 -5.98 -17.20 -12.10
C GLU A 165 -6.36 -15.85 -12.75
N ARG A 166 -7.52 -15.31 -12.37
CA ARG A 166 -7.97 -14.01 -12.86
C ARG A 166 -7.10 -12.87 -12.36
N VAL A 167 -6.74 -12.89 -11.07
CA VAL A 167 -5.83 -11.91 -10.46
C VAL A 167 -4.49 -11.91 -11.19
N ILE A 168 -3.90 -13.10 -11.36
CA ILE A 168 -2.65 -13.32 -12.06
C ILE A 168 -2.70 -12.75 -13.49
N THR A 169 -3.76 -13.06 -14.23
CA THR A 169 -3.93 -12.63 -15.61
C THR A 169 -4.03 -11.11 -15.71
N GLU A 170 -4.76 -10.47 -14.80
CA GLU A 170 -4.93 -9.02 -14.81
C GLU A 170 -3.68 -8.28 -14.37
N MET A 171 -3.01 -8.76 -13.34
CA MET A 171 -1.77 -8.14 -12.87
C MET A 171 -0.65 -8.21 -13.91
N LYS A 172 -0.56 -9.28 -14.72
CA LYS A 172 0.38 -9.38 -15.84
C LYS A 172 0.26 -8.23 -16.84
N LYS A 173 -0.94 -7.74 -17.10
CA LYS A 173 -1.17 -6.60 -18.00
C LYS A 173 -0.56 -5.30 -17.47
N GLY A 174 -0.41 -5.18 -16.15
CA GLY A 174 0.20 -4.02 -15.50
C GLY A 174 1.73 -4.04 -15.46
N ARG A 175 2.40 -5.14 -15.87
CA ARG A 175 3.86 -5.22 -15.90
C ARG A 175 4.45 -4.14 -16.82
N ALA A 176 5.42 -3.37 -16.33
CA ALA A 176 6.07 -2.24 -17.01
C ALA A 176 5.12 -1.08 -17.39
N ILE A 177 3.88 -1.10 -16.94
CA ILE A 177 2.88 -0.03 -17.07
C ILE A 177 2.58 0.53 -15.69
N HIS A 178 1.88 -0.25 -14.88
CA HIS A 178 1.56 0.08 -13.49
C HIS A 178 2.71 -0.32 -12.57
N PHE A 179 3.28 -1.51 -12.75
CA PHE A 179 4.26 -2.11 -11.87
C PHE A 179 5.67 -2.07 -12.44
N ASP A 180 6.64 -1.85 -11.54
CA ASP A 180 8.05 -2.09 -11.80
C ASP A 180 8.25 -3.54 -12.30
N PRO A 181 8.80 -3.76 -13.51
CA PRO A 181 8.94 -5.10 -14.07
C PRO A 181 9.86 -6.00 -13.25
N ASP A 182 10.93 -5.47 -12.65
CA ASP A 182 11.89 -6.25 -11.86
C ASP A 182 11.25 -6.72 -10.55
N VAL A 183 10.54 -5.83 -9.86
CA VAL A 183 9.80 -6.15 -8.63
C VAL A 183 8.63 -7.10 -8.93
N PHE A 184 7.93 -6.86 -10.03
CA PHE A 184 6.81 -7.70 -10.46
C PHE A 184 7.23 -9.14 -10.74
N ASP A 185 8.33 -9.35 -11.46
CA ASP A 185 8.81 -10.68 -11.83
C ASP A 185 9.20 -11.52 -10.60
N VAL A 186 9.83 -10.90 -9.59
CA VAL A 186 10.12 -11.56 -8.30
C VAL A 186 8.83 -11.93 -7.55
N CYS A 187 7.82 -11.03 -7.55
CA CYS A 187 6.52 -11.28 -6.97
C CYS A 187 5.82 -12.47 -7.67
N PHE A 188 5.85 -12.45 -8.99
CA PHE A 188 5.15 -13.42 -9.82
C PHE A 188 5.73 -14.83 -9.70
N ALA A 189 7.06 -14.97 -9.68
CA ALA A 189 7.73 -16.24 -9.43
C ALA A 189 7.29 -16.86 -8.09
N ALA A 190 6.94 -16.02 -7.11
CA ALA A 190 6.50 -16.43 -5.79
C ALA A 190 5.06 -17.00 -5.74
N ILE A 191 4.18 -16.50 -6.59
CA ILE A 191 2.78 -16.93 -6.67
C ILE A 191 2.66 -18.25 -7.45
N MET A 192 3.54 -18.48 -8.42
CA MET A 192 3.52 -19.67 -9.29
C MET A 192 4.15 -20.92 -8.66
N ILE A 193 4.84 -20.79 -7.50
CA ILE A 193 5.48 -21.93 -6.80
C ILE A 193 4.53 -22.57 -5.75
N ARG A 194 3.30 -22.12 -5.66
CA ARG A 194 2.24 -22.73 -4.84
C ARG A 194 1.30 -23.51 -5.72
#